data_ebc20cecb76be67f9e5d70d40b678792
#
_entry.id   ebc20cecb76be67f9e5d70d40b678792
#
_cell.length_a   1.000
_cell.length_b   1.000
_cell.length_c   1.000
_cell.angle_alpha   90.00
_cell.angle_beta   90.00
_cell.angle_gamma   90.00
#
_symmetry.space_group_name_H-M   'P 1'
#
loop_
_entity.id
_entity.type
_entity.pdbx_description
1 polymer ?
#
loop_
_entity_poly.entity_id
_entity_poly.type
_entity_poly.pdbx_seq_one_letter_code
_entity_poly.pdbx_strand_id
1 'polypeptide(L)'
;MNANETDTRYNLWHKLLGKIFEELLTPVNIMVKTGFPVMAGSPEADVLLIRRNQQRWTEAQRNLLPDGIRDTQADHVLIEFKYSESVNQNVLFQALSYRHLYLKVKKLKPERLHTVIISSKTPSKQFTDGFRLSGERQAWSMAQ
;
A
#
# COMPACT_ATOMS: atom_id res chain seq x y z
N MET A 1 -25.00 -1.98 -16.03
CA MET A 1 -24.26 -2.55 -14.90
C MET A 1 -24.85 -2.05 -13.60
N ASN A 2 -25.32 -2.95 -12.80
CA ASN A 2 -25.87 -2.59 -11.49
C ASN A 2 -24.74 -2.23 -10.52
N ALA A 3 -24.94 -1.20 -9.69
CA ALA A 3 -23.99 -0.76 -8.67
C ALA A 3 -23.46 -1.92 -7.80
N ASN A 4 -24.28 -2.93 -7.56
CA ASN A 4 -23.92 -4.12 -6.79
C ASN A 4 -22.85 -5.01 -7.44
N GLU A 5 -22.78 -5.08 -8.77
CA GLU A 5 -21.77 -5.92 -9.45
C GLU A 5 -20.37 -5.28 -9.43
N THR A 6 -20.32 -3.94 -9.52
CA THR A 6 -19.05 -3.21 -9.47
C THR A 6 -18.44 -3.27 -8.08
N ASP A 7 -19.26 -3.15 -7.04
CA ASP A 7 -18.83 -3.24 -5.65
C ASP A 7 -18.34 -4.65 -5.30
N THR A 8 -19.01 -5.68 -5.81
CA THR A 8 -18.61 -7.08 -5.61
C THR A 8 -17.24 -7.38 -6.24
N ARG A 9 -16.99 -6.89 -7.47
CA ARG A 9 -15.70 -7.06 -8.16
C ARG A 9 -14.57 -6.32 -7.45
N TYR A 10 -14.81 -5.09 -7.01
CA TYR A 10 -13.86 -4.29 -6.25
C TYR A 10 -13.42 -5.03 -4.98
N ASN A 11 -14.37 -5.50 -4.19
CA ASN A 11 -14.10 -6.26 -2.98
C ASN A 11 -13.34 -7.57 -3.24
N LEU A 12 -13.61 -8.23 -4.38
CA LEU A 12 -12.95 -9.47 -4.75
C LEU A 12 -11.45 -9.27 -5.02
N TRP A 13 -11.08 -8.21 -5.73
CA TRP A 13 -9.69 -7.88 -6.03
C TRP A 13 -8.88 -7.52 -4.79
N HIS A 14 -9.46 -6.78 -3.87
CA HIS A 14 -8.81 -6.46 -2.59
C HIS A 14 -8.54 -7.71 -1.77
N LYS A 15 -9.52 -8.61 -1.67
CA LYS A 15 -9.38 -9.88 -0.97
C LYS A 15 -8.33 -10.77 -1.64
N LEU A 16 -8.32 -10.85 -2.97
CA LEU A 16 -7.35 -11.63 -3.72
C LEU A 16 -5.93 -11.12 -3.48
N LEU A 17 -5.72 -9.83 -3.59
CA LEU A 17 -4.40 -9.21 -3.34
C LEU A 17 -3.91 -9.51 -1.92
N GLY A 18 -4.77 -9.31 -0.92
CA GLY A 18 -4.44 -9.60 0.47
C GLY A 18 -4.07 -11.07 0.69
N LYS A 19 -4.81 -11.98 0.08
CA LYS A 19 -4.54 -13.42 0.15
C LYS A 19 -3.21 -13.79 -0.52
N ILE A 20 -2.91 -13.22 -1.67
CA ILE A 20 -1.62 -13.42 -2.36
C ILE A 20 -0.47 -12.97 -1.45
N PHE A 21 -0.54 -11.79 -0.87
CA PHE A 21 0.48 -11.31 0.05
C PHE A 21 0.61 -12.22 1.28
N GLU A 22 -0.50 -12.66 1.84
CA GLU A 22 -0.50 -13.55 3.00
C GLU A 22 0.17 -14.89 2.68
N GLU A 23 -0.20 -15.52 1.57
CA GLU A 23 0.38 -16.80 1.15
C GLU A 23 1.89 -16.71 0.81
N LEU A 24 2.31 -15.61 0.20
CA LEU A 24 3.72 -15.43 -0.18
C LEU A 24 4.61 -14.96 0.97
N LEU A 25 4.12 -14.09 1.84
CA LEU A 25 4.96 -13.37 2.79
C LEU A 25 4.93 -13.95 4.20
N THR A 26 3.85 -14.62 4.60
CA THR A 26 3.77 -15.26 5.93
C THR A 26 4.86 -16.31 6.12
N PRO A 27 5.20 -17.18 5.14
CA PRO A 27 6.28 -18.15 5.28
C PRO A 27 7.66 -17.54 5.51
N VAL A 28 7.89 -16.31 5.08
CA VAL A 28 9.15 -15.57 5.30
C VAL A 28 9.06 -14.60 6.48
N ASN A 29 8.12 -14.83 7.40
CA ASN A 29 7.95 -14.06 8.64
C ASN A 29 7.59 -12.58 8.47
N ILE A 30 6.90 -12.23 7.40
CA ILE A 30 6.24 -10.94 7.28
C ILE A 30 4.80 -11.11 7.74
N MET A 31 4.38 -10.33 8.73
CA MET A 31 2.99 -10.29 9.15
C MET A 31 2.18 -9.54 8.11
N VAL A 32 1.13 -10.16 7.60
CA VAL A 32 0.19 -9.57 6.66
C VAL A 32 -1.16 -9.43 7.32
N LYS A 33 -1.72 -8.23 7.29
CA LYS A 33 -3.09 -7.95 7.74
C LYS A 33 -3.87 -7.34 6.59
N THR A 34 -5.05 -7.86 6.33
CA THR A 34 -5.95 -7.38 5.28
C THR A 34 -7.15 -6.70 5.91
N GLY A 35 -7.71 -5.68 5.23
CA GLY A 35 -8.83 -4.91 5.77
C GLY A 35 -8.50 -4.32 7.14
N PHE A 36 -7.29 -3.77 7.30
CA PHE A 36 -6.82 -3.28 8.59
C PHE A 36 -7.51 -1.98 8.97
N PRO A 37 -8.25 -1.92 10.10
CA PRO A 37 -8.88 -0.69 10.54
C PRO A 37 -7.82 0.32 10.97
N VAL A 38 -7.75 1.43 10.26
CA VAL A 38 -6.83 2.53 10.56
C VAL A 38 -7.30 3.29 11.80
N MET A 39 -8.60 3.29 12.03
CA MET A 39 -9.23 3.84 13.23
C MET A 39 -10.50 3.05 13.56
N ALA A 40 -10.97 3.17 14.80
CA ALA A 40 -12.20 2.51 15.22
C ALA A 40 -13.40 2.94 14.35
N GLY A 41 -14.06 1.96 13.73
CA GLY A 41 -15.28 2.15 12.96
C GLY A 41 -15.12 2.51 11.48
N SER A 42 -13.90 2.49 10.90
CA SER A 42 -13.58 2.84 9.51
C SER A 42 -12.75 4.13 9.40
N PRO A 43 -11.88 4.35 8.41
CA PRO A 43 -11.62 3.56 7.21
C PRO A 43 -10.62 2.40 7.44
N GLU A 44 -10.60 1.48 6.48
CA GLU A 44 -9.70 0.33 6.48
C GLU A 44 -8.63 0.48 5.41
N ALA A 45 -7.39 0.17 5.74
CA ALA A 45 -6.33 -0.01 4.75
C ALA A 45 -6.45 -1.40 4.12
N ASP A 46 -6.18 -1.49 2.81
CA ASP A 46 -6.33 -2.76 2.09
C ASP A 46 -5.40 -3.85 2.60
N VAL A 47 -4.13 -3.53 2.73
CA VAL A 47 -3.11 -4.46 3.25
C VAL A 47 -2.11 -3.72 4.13
N LEU A 48 -1.75 -4.33 5.23
CA LEU A 48 -0.67 -3.89 6.09
C LEU A 48 0.38 -5.00 6.18
N LEU A 49 1.62 -4.68 5.86
CA LEU A 49 2.78 -5.54 6.06
C LEU A 49 3.57 -5.07 7.27
N ILE A 50 3.96 -5.99 8.12
CA ILE A 50 4.79 -5.70 9.29
C ILE A 50 6.00 -6.63 9.30
N ARG A 51 7.18 -6.04 9.31
CA ARG A 51 8.43 -6.73 9.51
C ARG A 51 8.65 -6.99 11.00
N ARG A 52 8.80 -8.24 11.39
CA ARG A 52 8.98 -8.61 12.80
C ARG A 52 10.42 -8.38 13.26
N ASN A 53 10.61 -7.58 14.27
CA ASN A 53 11.87 -7.47 15.07
C ASN A 53 13.16 -7.38 14.26
N GLN A 54 13.14 -6.85 13.03
CA GLN A 54 14.29 -6.74 12.15
C GLN A 54 14.42 -5.31 11.66
N GLN A 55 15.64 -4.81 11.61
CA GLN A 55 15.91 -3.45 11.11
C GLN A 55 15.77 -3.33 9.60
N ARG A 56 15.93 -4.44 8.88
CA ARG A 56 15.86 -4.51 7.41
C ARG A 56 15.15 -5.77 6.96
N TRP A 57 14.62 -5.77 5.76
CA TRP A 57 14.16 -6.97 5.12
C TRP A 57 15.33 -7.96 4.92
N THR A 58 15.11 -9.24 5.21
CA THR A 58 16.05 -10.28 4.85
C THR A 58 16.10 -10.45 3.33
N GLU A 59 17.13 -11.13 2.81
CA GLU A 59 17.22 -11.43 1.38
C GLU A 59 16.03 -12.25 0.89
N ALA A 60 15.60 -13.25 1.65
CA ALA A 60 14.43 -14.06 1.32
C ALA A 60 13.13 -13.20 1.26
N GLN A 61 12.98 -12.26 2.17
CA GLN A 61 11.86 -11.31 2.15
C GLN A 61 11.93 -10.37 0.94
N ARG A 62 13.11 -9.80 0.67
CA ARG A 62 13.32 -8.89 -0.47
C ARG A 62 12.97 -9.53 -1.81
N ASN A 63 13.31 -10.80 -1.98
CA ASN A 63 13.05 -11.52 -3.22
C ASN A 63 11.56 -11.71 -3.51
N LEU A 64 10.72 -11.67 -2.49
CA LEU A 64 9.27 -11.81 -2.62
C LEU A 64 8.53 -10.46 -2.59
N LEU A 65 9.19 -9.38 -2.18
CA LEU A 65 8.56 -8.07 -2.09
C LEU A 65 8.59 -7.35 -3.44
N PRO A 66 7.49 -6.65 -3.79
CA PRO A 66 7.47 -5.81 -4.98
C PRO A 66 8.50 -4.69 -4.93
N ASP A 67 8.89 -4.20 -6.11
CA ASP A 67 9.64 -2.95 -6.23
C ASP A 67 8.91 -1.84 -5.49
N GLY A 68 9.61 -0.88 -4.98
CA GLY A 68 9.02 0.16 -4.15
C GLY A 68 8.75 -0.21 -2.69
N ILE A 69 8.74 -1.51 -2.34
CA ILE A 69 8.65 -1.97 -0.96
C ILE A 69 9.98 -2.56 -0.48
N ARG A 70 10.66 -3.33 -1.33
CA ARG A 70 11.87 -4.08 -0.95
C ARG A 70 13.03 -3.23 -0.44
N ASP A 71 13.09 -1.97 -0.82
CA ASP A 71 14.18 -1.06 -0.45
C ASP A 71 13.83 -0.14 0.74
N THR A 72 12.60 -0.23 1.27
CA THR A 72 12.21 0.60 2.41
C THR A 72 12.93 0.18 3.70
N GLN A 73 13.32 1.16 4.49
CA GLN A 73 13.83 0.95 5.84
C GLN A 73 12.69 0.89 6.88
N ALA A 74 11.48 1.27 6.49
CA ALA A 74 10.32 1.21 7.37
C ALA A 74 9.96 -0.24 7.71
N ASP A 75 9.53 -0.47 8.93
CA ASP A 75 9.10 -1.79 9.41
C ASP A 75 7.60 -2.02 9.29
N HIS A 76 6.85 -0.99 8.87
CA HIS A 76 5.42 -1.06 8.55
C HIS A 76 5.20 -0.54 7.15
N VAL A 77 4.36 -1.22 6.38
CA VAL A 77 4.00 -0.82 5.02
C VAL A 77 2.49 -0.86 4.87
N LEU A 78 1.86 0.29 4.64
CA LEU A 78 0.45 0.39 4.24
C LEU A 78 0.34 0.33 2.73
N ILE A 79 -0.50 -0.57 2.23
CA ILE A 79 -0.74 -0.73 0.80
C ILE A 79 -2.19 -0.42 0.50
N GLU A 80 -2.41 0.53 -0.41
CA GLU A 80 -3.69 0.84 -1.03
C GLU A 80 -3.70 0.29 -2.45
N PHE A 81 -4.74 -0.44 -2.80
CA PHE A 81 -4.90 -1.03 -4.13
C PHE A 81 -6.04 -0.39 -4.89
N LYS A 82 -5.76 0.09 -6.09
CA LYS A 82 -6.75 0.69 -7.00
C LYS A 82 -6.83 -0.11 -8.29
N TYR A 83 -7.91 -0.88 -8.45
CA TYR A 83 -8.10 -1.73 -9.61
C TYR A 83 -8.67 -0.96 -10.82
N SER A 84 -9.74 -0.22 -10.63
CA SER A 84 -10.45 0.46 -11.71
C SER A 84 -10.11 1.93 -11.86
N GLU A 85 -9.41 2.50 -10.90
CA GLU A 85 -9.02 3.92 -10.87
C GLU A 85 -7.53 4.08 -11.12
N SER A 86 -7.16 5.10 -11.88
CA SER A 86 -5.77 5.57 -11.91
C SER A 86 -5.47 6.38 -10.65
N VAL A 87 -4.20 6.44 -10.27
CA VAL A 87 -3.77 7.31 -9.17
C VAL A 87 -4.01 8.76 -9.55
N ASN A 88 -4.78 9.44 -8.74
CA ASN A 88 -5.10 10.85 -8.86
C ASN A 88 -4.95 11.55 -7.51
N GLN A 89 -5.24 12.83 -7.46
CA GLN A 89 -5.09 13.63 -6.25
C GLN A 89 -5.95 13.10 -5.09
N ASN A 90 -7.17 12.65 -5.35
CA ASN A 90 -8.05 12.11 -4.31
C ASN A 90 -7.52 10.79 -3.73
N VAL A 91 -7.03 9.91 -4.57
CA VAL A 91 -6.40 8.65 -4.16
C VAL A 91 -5.19 8.92 -3.29
N LEU A 92 -4.37 9.88 -3.68
CA LEU A 92 -3.20 10.29 -2.89
C LEU A 92 -3.61 10.86 -1.54
N PHE A 93 -4.57 11.76 -1.49
CA PHE A 93 -5.04 12.33 -0.23
C PHE A 93 -5.63 11.27 0.70
N GLN A 94 -6.34 10.30 0.17
CA GLN A 94 -6.84 9.17 0.95
C GLN A 94 -5.70 8.36 1.56
N ALA A 95 -4.69 8.01 0.77
CA ALA A 95 -3.53 7.26 1.24
C ALA A 95 -2.75 8.04 2.33
N LEU A 96 -2.56 9.33 2.14
CA LEU A 96 -1.90 10.20 3.13
C LEU A 96 -2.73 10.35 4.42
N SER A 97 -4.05 10.38 4.30
CA SER A 97 -4.95 10.41 5.45
C SER A 97 -4.85 9.13 6.27
N TYR A 98 -4.83 7.97 5.62
CA TYR A 98 -4.63 6.68 6.28
C TYR A 98 -3.26 6.59 6.95
N ARG A 99 -2.23 7.07 6.27
CA ARG A 99 -0.89 7.18 6.83
C ARG A 99 -0.89 7.99 8.11
N HIS A 100 -1.47 9.18 8.08
CA HIS A 100 -1.54 10.07 9.24
C HIS A 100 -2.25 9.42 10.43
N LEU A 101 -3.42 8.85 10.20
CA LEU A 101 -4.21 8.18 11.22
C LEU A 101 -3.49 6.98 11.82
N TYR A 102 -2.86 6.16 10.98
CA TYR A 102 -2.09 5.01 11.44
C TYR A 102 -0.92 5.41 12.34
N LEU A 103 -0.13 6.38 11.91
CA LEU A 103 0.99 6.91 12.71
C LEU A 103 0.52 7.43 14.07
N LYS A 104 -0.59 8.13 14.09
CA LYS A 104 -1.16 8.71 15.31
C LYS A 104 -1.67 7.63 16.26
N VAL A 105 -2.45 6.68 15.77
CA VAL A 105 -3.03 5.59 16.58
C VAL A 105 -1.94 4.67 17.13
N LYS A 106 -0.96 4.31 16.30
CA LYS A 106 0.15 3.43 16.71
C LYS A 106 1.29 4.15 17.40
N LYS A 107 1.25 5.48 17.48
CA LYS A 107 2.32 6.32 18.07
C LYS A 107 3.68 6.04 17.44
N LEU A 108 3.70 5.90 16.11
CA LEU A 108 4.91 5.62 15.34
C LEU A 108 5.51 6.92 14.79
N LYS A 109 6.83 6.92 14.67
CA LYS A 109 7.55 7.95 13.92
C LYS A 109 7.31 7.78 12.42
N PRO A 110 7.25 8.88 11.63
CA PRO A 110 6.97 8.83 10.20
C PRO A 110 7.90 7.90 9.41
N GLU A 111 9.17 7.84 9.74
CA GLU A 111 10.16 7.01 9.07
C GLU A 111 9.94 5.50 9.26
N ARG A 112 9.10 5.10 10.21
CA ARG A 112 8.74 3.70 10.44
C ARG A 112 7.60 3.21 9.57
N LEU A 113 6.94 4.09 8.84
CA LEU A 113 5.82 3.74 7.97
C LEU A 113 6.08 4.14 6.54
N HIS A 114 6.03 3.18 5.64
CA HIS A 114 6.02 3.39 4.20
C HIS A 114 4.61 3.19 3.66
N THR A 115 4.17 4.09 2.79
CA THR A 115 2.84 3.99 2.17
C THR A 115 3.00 3.78 0.68
N VAL A 116 2.34 2.77 0.15
CA VAL A 116 2.40 2.37 -1.25
C VAL A 116 0.99 2.33 -1.84
N ILE A 117 0.85 2.88 -3.02
CA ILE A 117 -0.37 2.75 -3.82
C ILE A 117 -0.06 1.84 -4.99
N ILE A 118 -0.78 0.73 -5.09
CA ILE A 118 -0.72 -0.19 -6.22
C ILE A 118 -1.93 0.08 -7.10
N SER A 119 -1.69 0.41 -8.36
CA SER A 119 -2.75 0.65 -9.33
C SER A 119 -2.58 -0.23 -10.56
N SER A 120 -3.69 -0.76 -11.07
CA SER A 120 -3.71 -1.48 -12.34
C SER A 120 -3.64 -0.55 -13.56
N LYS A 121 -3.82 0.75 -13.35
CA LYS A 121 -3.79 1.78 -14.40
C LYS A 121 -2.64 2.75 -14.20
N THR A 122 -1.97 3.09 -15.28
CA THR A 122 -0.92 4.10 -15.27
C THR A 122 -1.52 5.47 -14.91
N PRO A 123 -0.90 6.21 -13.98
CA PRO A 123 -1.32 7.58 -13.69
C PRO A 123 -1.21 8.48 -14.93
N SER A 124 -2.07 9.48 -15.01
CA SER A 124 -1.99 10.45 -16.09
C SER A 124 -0.66 11.20 -16.09
N LYS A 125 -0.17 11.59 -17.27
CA LYS A 125 1.04 12.39 -17.40
C LYS A 125 0.93 13.70 -16.62
N GLN A 126 -0.22 14.35 -16.68
CA GLN A 126 -0.47 15.60 -15.95
C GLN A 126 -0.29 15.42 -14.44
N PHE A 127 -0.76 14.32 -13.88
CA PHE A 127 -0.59 14.02 -12.46
C PHE A 127 0.88 13.76 -12.11
N THR A 128 1.57 12.94 -12.90
CA THR A 128 3.00 12.61 -12.66
C THR A 128 3.92 13.81 -12.86
N ASP A 129 3.66 14.67 -13.83
CA ASP A 129 4.44 15.89 -14.05
C ASP A 129 4.25 16.89 -12.90
N GLY A 130 3.06 17.01 -12.34
CA GLY A 130 2.79 17.80 -11.14
C GLY A 130 3.60 17.36 -9.94
N PHE A 131 3.82 16.07 -9.78
CA PHE A 131 4.66 15.49 -8.72
C PHE A 131 6.15 15.76 -8.90
N ARG A 132 6.63 15.71 -10.12
CA ARG A 132 8.04 16.00 -10.42
C ARG A 132 8.43 17.45 -10.11
N LEU A 133 7.51 18.35 -10.30
CA LEU A 133 7.73 19.79 -10.03
C LEU A 133 7.83 20.09 -8.52
N SER A 134 7.26 19.24 -7.65
CA SER A 134 7.33 19.43 -6.20
C SER A 134 8.61 18.89 -5.56
N GLY A 135 9.55 18.33 -6.33
CA GLY A 135 10.85 17.88 -5.85
C GLY A 135 10.87 16.56 -5.10
N GLU A 136 9.75 15.90 -4.95
CA GLU A 136 9.70 14.56 -4.41
C GLU A 136 10.09 13.53 -5.47
N ARG A 137 11.33 13.05 -5.39
CA ARG A 137 11.75 11.85 -6.14
C ARG A 137 11.08 10.63 -5.53
N GLN A 138 9.86 10.38 -5.89
CA GLN A 138 9.32 9.04 -5.72
C GLN A 138 9.69 8.25 -6.96
N ALA A 139 10.48 7.20 -6.78
CA ALA A 139 10.72 6.22 -7.80
C ALA A 139 9.42 5.48 -8.06
N TRP A 140 8.71 5.89 -9.09
CA TRP A 140 7.64 5.08 -9.67
C TRP A 140 8.31 3.94 -10.42
N SER A 141 8.66 2.87 -9.74
CA SER A 141 8.99 1.65 -10.44
C SER A 141 7.69 1.06 -10.97
N MET A 142 7.42 1.32 -12.22
CA MET A 142 6.43 0.54 -12.93
C MET A 142 7.01 -0.86 -13.10
N ALA A 143 6.44 -1.85 -12.44
CA ALA A 143 6.61 -3.23 -12.84
C ALA A 143 6.04 -3.35 -14.26
N GLN A 144 6.91 -3.49 -15.23
CA GLN A 144 6.52 -3.89 -16.59
C GLN A 144 6.16 -5.36 -16.57
#